data_414d26850cd2f165a58042733898bfbe
#
_entry.id   414d26850cd2f165a58042733898bfbe
#
_cell.length_a   1.000
_cell.length_b   1.000
_cell.length_c   1.000
_cell.angle_alpha   90.00
_cell.angle_beta   90.00
_cell.angle_gamma   90.00
#
_symmetry.space_group_name_H-M   'P 1'
#
loop_
_entity.id
_entity.type
_entity.pdbx_description
1 polymer ?
#
loop_
_entity_poly.entity_id
_entity_poly.type
_entity_poly.pdbx_seq_one_letter_code
_entity_poly.pdbx_strand_id
1 'polypeptide(L)'
;MGSLPSVRCTPARPFLHSGVDYAGPISIRTTKGRGHKSYKGYICLFVCMSTRAIHLEAVSDMSTQAFLAAFRRFVARRGHCSKMWSDNGTNFVGASRELQQLTAIQNSVAKHLEANGTEWHFIPPHAPNFGGLWEAGIKATKFHLKRVIGDSTLTYE
;
A
#
# COMPACT_ATOMS: atom_id res chain seq x y z
N MET A 1 -2.23 -19.73 -20.14
CA MET A 1 -2.34 -19.07 -18.80
C MET A 1 -1.28 -19.58 -17.90
N GLY A 2 -0.47 -18.69 -17.29
CA GLY A 2 0.51 -19.09 -16.28
C GLY A 2 -0.17 -19.54 -14.99
N SER A 3 0.48 -20.42 -14.21
CA SER A 3 -0.02 -20.83 -12.89
C SER A 3 -0.07 -19.65 -11.93
N LEU A 4 -1.10 -19.60 -11.10
CA LEU A 4 -1.24 -18.57 -10.06
C LEU A 4 -0.11 -18.74 -9.02
N PRO A 5 0.46 -17.64 -8.50
CA PRO A 5 1.41 -17.72 -7.39
C PRO A 5 0.82 -18.49 -6.20
N SER A 6 1.62 -19.33 -5.56
CA SER A 6 1.19 -20.17 -4.44
C SER A 6 0.52 -19.37 -3.31
N VAL A 7 1.00 -18.16 -3.03
CA VAL A 7 0.43 -17.24 -2.02
C VAL A 7 -1.02 -16.84 -2.30
N ARG A 8 -1.52 -17.02 -3.52
CA ARG A 8 -2.93 -16.77 -3.88
C ARG A 8 -3.82 -18.00 -3.70
N CYS A 9 -3.22 -19.17 -3.63
CA CYS A 9 -3.92 -20.45 -3.55
C CYS A 9 -3.88 -21.06 -2.14
N THR A 10 -2.94 -20.60 -1.30
CA THR A 10 -2.77 -21.10 0.08
C THR A 10 -3.57 -20.26 1.05
N PRO A 11 -4.45 -20.85 1.88
CA PRO A 11 -5.15 -20.13 2.95
C PRO A 11 -4.15 -19.48 3.91
N ALA A 12 -4.36 -18.20 4.19
CA ALA A 12 -3.51 -17.44 5.09
C ALA A 12 -4.36 -16.37 5.81
N ARG A 13 -3.86 -15.88 6.94
CA ARG A 13 -4.47 -14.74 7.63
C ARG A 13 -4.64 -13.56 6.66
N PRO A 14 -5.78 -12.85 6.68
CA PRO A 14 -5.97 -11.68 5.84
C PRO A 14 -4.79 -10.70 5.98
N PHE A 15 -4.32 -10.18 4.83
CA PHE A 15 -3.19 -9.24 4.72
C PHE A 15 -1.82 -9.76 5.18
N LEU A 16 -1.67 -11.07 5.47
CA LEU A 16 -0.35 -11.66 5.70
C LEU A 16 0.55 -11.50 4.47
N HIS A 17 -0.03 -11.65 3.30
CA HIS A 17 0.59 -11.45 1.99
C HIS A 17 -0.21 -10.40 1.24
N SER A 18 0.40 -9.28 0.89
CA SER A 18 -0.29 -8.13 0.33
C SER A 18 0.44 -7.55 -0.89
N GLY A 19 -0.33 -7.01 -1.81
CA GLY A 19 0.17 -6.14 -2.87
C GLY A 19 -0.11 -4.69 -2.53
N VAL A 20 0.72 -3.77 -3.00
CA VAL A 20 0.53 -2.33 -2.78
C VAL A 20 0.71 -1.55 -4.07
N ASP A 21 -0.11 -0.52 -4.24
CA ASP A 21 -0.01 0.42 -5.34
C ASP A 21 -0.69 1.75 -4.98
N TYR A 22 -0.59 2.76 -5.85
CA TYR A 22 -1.17 4.08 -5.65
C TYR A 22 -2.32 4.37 -6.60
N ALA A 23 -3.34 5.02 -6.06
CA ALA A 23 -4.41 5.62 -6.84
C ALA A 23 -4.40 7.15 -6.63
N GLY A 24 -4.66 7.91 -7.66
CA GLY A 24 -4.74 9.37 -7.60
C GLY A 24 -4.25 10.03 -8.88
N PRO A 25 -3.97 11.34 -8.84
CA PRO A 25 -4.18 12.22 -7.69
C PRO A 25 -5.65 12.47 -7.38
N ILE A 26 -5.94 12.76 -6.10
CA ILE A 26 -7.22 13.27 -5.63
C ILE A 26 -7.03 14.69 -5.09
N SER A 27 -8.05 15.52 -5.21
CA SER A 27 -8.00 16.90 -4.70
C SER A 27 -8.41 16.92 -3.22
N ILE A 28 -7.51 17.37 -2.36
CA ILE A 28 -7.72 17.44 -0.91
C ILE A 28 -7.60 18.87 -0.43
N ARG A 29 -8.48 19.30 0.47
CA ARG A 29 -8.40 20.58 1.17
C ARG A 29 -7.83 20.40 2.57
N THR A 30 -7.12 21.42 3.06
CA THR A 30 -6.58 21.41 4.42
C THR A 30 -7.66 21.58 5.48
N THR A 31 -8.68 22.39 5.18
CA THR A 31 -9.78 22.71 6.11
C THR A 31 -11.10 22.91 5.38
N LYS A 32 -12.21 22.84 6.11
CA LYS A 32 -13.55 23.17 5.61
C LYS A 32 -13.70 24.69 5.48
N GLY A 33 -14.37 25.16 4.42
CA GLY A 33 -14.71 26.58 4.24
C GLY A 33 -14.37 27.15 2.86
N ARG A 34 -14.69 28.45 2.65
CA ARG A 34 -14.37 29.17 1.41
C ARG A 34 -12.91 29.66 1.43
N GLY A 35 -12.24 29.66 0.29
CA GLY A 35 -10.90 30.28 0.13
C GLY A 35 -9.71 29.39 0.49
N HIS A 36 -9.91 28.12 0.86
CA HIS A 36 -8.80 27.22 1.17
C HIS A 36 -8.16 26.63 -0.09
N LYS A 37 -6.83 26.54 -0.07
CA LYS A 37 -6.05 25.93 -1.14
C LYS A 37 -6.31 24.42 -1.16
N SER A 38 -6.55 23.88 -2.34
CA SER A 38 -6.54 22.43 -2.56
C SER A 38 -5.16 21.99 -3.02
N TYR A 39 -4.76 20.79 -2.63
CA TYR A 39 -3.53 20.16 -3.07
C TYR A 39 -3.79 18.71 -3.53
N LYS A 40 -2.84 18.18 -4.25
CA LYS A 40 -2.93 16.80 -4.74
C LYS A 40 -2.53 15.85 -3.63
N GLY A 41 -3.43 14.94 -3.28
CA GLY A 41 -3.12 13.79 -2.44
C GLY A 41 -3.29 12.49 -3.22
N TYR A 42 -2.95 11.39 -2.60
CA TYR A 42 -3.02 10.05 -3.20
C TYR A 42 -3.64 9.06 -2.23
N ILE A 43 -4.05 7.92 -2.76
CA ILE A 43 -4.52 6.80 -1.97
C ILE A 43 -3.50 5.67 -2.14
N CYS A 44 -2.91 5.23 -1.04
CA CYS A 44 -2.13 4.01 -0.98
C CYS A 44 -3.11 2.85 -0.78
N LEU A 45 -3.13 1.93 -1.73
CA LEU A 45 -4.05 0.79 -1.75
C LEU A 45 -3.27 -0.48 -1.44
N PHE A 46 -3.68 -1.20 -0.41
CA PHE A 46 -3.17 -2.52 -0.06
C PHE A 46 -4.20 -3.58 -0.40
N VAL A 47 -3.81 -4.63 -1.11
CA VAL A 47 -4.69 -5.73 -1.51
C VAL A 47 -4.18 -7.02 -0.90
N CYS A 48 -5.05 -7.72 -0.17
CA CYS A 48 -4.74 -9.05 0.33
C CYS A 48 -4.65 -10.06 -0.82
N MET A 49 -3.55 -10.81 -0.90
CA MET A 49 -3.33 -11.77 -1.98
C MET A 49 -4.28 -12.98 -1.91
N SER A 50 -4.66 -13.41 -0.71
CA SER A 50 -5.52 -14.58 -0.49
C SER A 50 -7.01 -14.25 -0.55
N THR A 51 -7.45 -13.13 0.06
CA THR A 51 -8.89 -12.80 0.19
C THR A 51 -9.37 -11.76 -0.82
N ARG A 52 -8.46 -11.07 -1.51
CA ARG A 52 -8.72 -9.89 -2.37
C ARG A 52 -9.31 -8.69 -1.61
N ALA A 53 -9.32 -8.73 -0.28
CA ALA A 53 -9.75 -7.59 0.52
C ALA A 53 -8.84 -6.39 0.28
N ILE A 54 -9.43 -5.19 0.32
CA ILE A 54 -8.74 -3.93 0.06
C ILE A 54 -8.65 -3.13 1.37
N HIS A 55 -7.50 -2.50 1.58
CA HIS A 55 -7.29 -1.51 2.63
C HIS A 55 -6.73 -0.24 2.01
N LEU A 56 -7.31 0.91 2.36
CA LEU A 56 -6.98 2.22 1.79
C LEU A 56 -6.38 3.12 2.85
N GLU A 57 -5.31 3.83 2.50
CA GLU A 57 -4.69 4.86 3.31
C GLU A 57 -4.52 6.14 2.49
N ALA A 58 -4.95 7.27 3.04
CA ALA A 58 -4.69 8.56 2.42
C ALA A 58 -3.23 8.98 2.66
N VAL A 59 -2.60 9.52 1.63
CA VAL A 59 -1.23 10.03 1.67
C VAL A 59 -1.13 11.38 0.99
N SER A 60 -0.28 12.25 1.55
CA SER A 60 -0.07 13.61 1.02
C SER A 60 0.65 13.63 -0.33
N ASP A 61 1.58 12.71 -0.51
CA ASP A 61 2.45 12.65 -1.67
C ASP A 61 2.96 11.21 -1.90
N MET A 62 3.76 11.00 -2.92
CA MET A 62 4.34 9.70 -3.26
C MET A 62 5.78 9.55 -2.75
N SER A 63 6.14 10.20 -1.65
CA SER A 63 7.46 10.05 -1.04
C SER A 63 7.57 8.74 -0.26
N THR A 64 8.82 8.30 -0.02
CA THR A 64 9.14 7.16 0.84
C THR A 64 8.56 7.35 2.24
N GLN A 65 8.67 8.55 2.82
CA GLN A 65 8.19 8.85 4.17
C GLN A 65 6.66 8.78 4.26
N ALA A 66 5.94 9.34 3.28
CA ALA A 66 4.49 9.25 3.22
C ALA A 66 4.03 7.79 3.09
N PHE A 67 4.73 6.98 2.29
CA PHE A 67 4.47 5.56 2.19
C PHE A 67 4.70 4.82 3.51
N LEU A 68 5.83 5.04 4.18
CA LEU A 68 6.14 4.39 5.45
C LEU A 68 5.12 4.73 6.54
N ALA A 69 4.64 5.99 6.58
CA ALA A 69 3.56 6.38 7.46
C ALA A 69 2.25 5.61 7.15
N ALA A 70 1.88 5.46 5.88
CA ALA A 70 0.74 4.66 5.45
C ALA A 70 0.92 3.17 5.79
N PHE A 71 2.10 2.62 5.56
CA PHE A 71 2.43 1.23 5.88
C PHE A 71 2.33 0.96 7.40
N ARG A 72 2.83 1.85 8.25
CA ARG A 72 2.68 1.74 9.71
C ARG A 72 1.21 1.72 10.14
N ARG A 73 0.36 2.60 9.57
CA ARG A 73 -1.09 2.60 9.84
C ARG A 73 -1.76 1.31 9.35
N PHE A 74 -1.35 0.81 8.17
CA PHE A 74 -1.82 -0.46 7.64
C PHE A 74 -1.50 -1.62 8.59
N VAL A 75 -0.22 -1.74 9.02
CA VAL A 75 0.21 -2.80 9.95
C VAL A 75 -0.49 -2.68 11.30
N ALA A 76 -0.67 -1.48 11.83
CA ALA A 76 -1.39 -1.25 13.08
C ALA A 76 -2.85 -1.71 13.03
N ARG A 77 -3.50 -1.61 11.85
CA ARG A 77 -4.93 -1.99 11.68
C ARG A 77 -5.14 -3.42 11.22
N ARG A 78 -4.23 -3.96 10.42
CA ARG A 78 -4.36 -5.29 9.79
C ARG A 78 -3.41 -6.33 10.33
N GLY A 79 -2.46 -5.93 11.17
CA GLY A 79 -1.41 -6.77 11.70
C GLY A 79 -0.22 -6.89 10.77
N HIS A 80 0.81 -7.57 11.21
CA HIS A 80 2.06 -7.76 10.50
C HIS A 80 1.85 -8.35 9.09
N CYS A 81 2.49 -7.75 8.08
CA CYS A 81 2.53 -8.24 6.71
C CYS A 81 3.87 -8.96 6.49
N SER A 82 3.83 -10.24 6.21
CA SER A 82 5.06 -11.04 6.03
C SER A 82 5.66 -10.85 4.64
N LYS A 83 4.82 -10.73 3.60
CA LYS A 83 5.28 -10.52 2.22
C LYS A 83 4.51 -9.39 1.56
N MET A 84 5.27 -8.45 0.96
CA MET A 84 4.71 -7.30 0.23
C MET A 84 5.15 -7.34 -1.23
N TRP A 85 4.22 -7.14 -2.16
CA TRP A 85 4.49 -7.00 -3.59
C TRP A 85 4.18 -5.58 -4.04
N SER A 86 5.09 -4.99 -4.82
CA SER A 86 4.88 -3.69 -5.45
C SER A 86 5.54 -3.64 -6.83
N ASP A 87 5.26 -2.57 -7.59
CA ASP A 87 6.09 -2.21 -8.71
C ASP A 87 7.47 -1.67 -8.24
N ASN A 88 8.31 -1.28 -9.18
CA ASN A 88 9.63 -0.71 -8.92
C ASN A 88 9.61 0.82 -8.67
N GLY A 89 8.51 1.37 -8.19
CA GLY A 89 8.42 2.79 -7.84
C GLY A 89 9.51 3.19 -6.83
N THR A 90 10.13 4.35 -7.03
CA THR A 90 11.27 4.82 -6.20
C THR A 90 10.92 4.92 -4.70
N ASN A 91 9.68 5.28 -4.39
CA ASN A 91 9.14 5.34 -3.04
C ASN A 91 9.06 3.95 -2.38
N PHE A 92 8.69 2.90 -3.13
CA PHE A 92 8.65 1.53 -2.64
C PHE A 92 10.05 0.94 -2.45
N VAL A 93 10.96 1.22 -3.39
CA VAL A 93 12.38 0.83 -3.26
C VAL A 93 13.02 1.48 -2.04
N GLY A 94 12.78 2.79 -1.82
CA GLY A 94 13.27 3.51 -0.65
C GLY A 94 12.71 2.95 0.64
N ALA A 95 11.39 2.69 0.70
CA ALA A 95 10.74 2.10 1.87
C ALA A 95 11.24 0.70 2.21
N SER A 96 11.44 -0.14 1.20
CA SER A 96 12.01 -1.49 1.38
C SER A 96 13.39 -1.44 2.02
N ARG A 97 14.28 -0.56 1.54
CA ARG A 97 15.62 -0.37 2.09
C ARG A 97 15.58 0.09 3.55
N GLU A 98 14.74 1.07 3.86
CA GLU A 98 14.62 1.61 5.22
C GLU A 98 14.07 0.56 6.20
N LEU A 99 13.07 -0.21 5.81
CA LEU A 99 12.54 -1.32 6.61
C LEU A 99 13.56 -2.43 6.84
N GLN A 100 14.37 -2.78 5.83
CA GLN A 100 15.44 -3.76 5.98
C GLN A 100 16.52 -3.30 6.94
N GLN A 101 16.91 -2.01 6.90
CA GLN A 101 17.88 -1.44 7.85
C GLN A 101 17.35 -1.48 9.29
N LEU A 102 16.08 -1.13 9.52
CA LEU A 102 15.46 -1.21 10.84
C LEU A 102 15.42 -2.65 11.36
N THR A 103 15.09 -3.62 10.51
CA THR A 103 15.10 -5.04 10.87
C THR A 103 16.51 -5.52 11.24
N ALA A 104 17.53 -5.11 10.50
CA ALA A 104 18.91 -5.45 10.78
C ALA A 104 19.37 -4.88 12.15
N ILE A 105 19.01 -3.64 12.48
CA ILE A 105 19.28 -3.03 13.77
C ILE A 105 18.56 -3.76 14.91
N GLN A 106 17.28 -4.09 14.73
CA GLN A 106 16.49 -4.84 15.71
C GLN A 106 17.06 -6.23 15.97
N ASN A 107 17.48 -6.94 14.92
CA ASN A 107 18.09 -8.27 15.03
C ASN A 107 19.44 -8.23 15.76
N SER A 108 20.19 -7.13 15.69
CA SER A 108 21.45 -6.96 16.43
C SER A 108 21.22 -6.75 17.92
N VAL A 109 20.10 -6.16 18.31
CA VAL A 109 19.74 -5.85 19.71
C VAL A 109 18.93 -6.99 20.35
N ALA A 110 18.19 -7.74 19.56
CA ALA A 110 17.24 -8.75 20.04
C ALA A 110 17.54 -10.15 19.49
N LYS A 111 18.58 -10.80 20.00
CA LYS A 111 18.79 -12.26 19.82
C LYS A 111 17.64 -13.13 20.34
N HIS A 112 16.57 -12.53 20.90
CA HIS A 112 15.45 -13.25 21.54
C HIS A 112 14.04 -12.78 21.15
N LEU A 113 13.88 -11.80 20.25
CA LEU A 113 12.57 -11.43 19.73
C LEU A 113 12.55 -11.74 18.24
N GLU A 114 11.68 -12.63 17.80
CA GLU A 114 11.40 -12.88 16.39
C GLU A 114 10.92 -11.58 15.73
N ALA A 115 11.86 -10.77 15.28
CA ALA A 115 11.58 -9.62 14.43
C ALA A 115 11.27 -10.15 13.04
N ASN A 116 10.02 -10.56 12.82
CA ASN A 116 9.53 -10.94 11.52
C ASN A 116 9.46 -9.69 10.63
N GLY A 117 10.55 -9.39 9.92
CA GLY A 117 10.58 -8.33 8.92
C GLY A 117 9.63 -8.64 7.76
N THR A 118 9.19 -7.60 7.06
CA THR A 118 8.43 -7.76 5.82
C THR A 118 9.37 -8.09 4.68
N GLU A 119 9.20 -9.24 4.04
CA GLU A 119 9.90 -9.61 2.82
C GLU A 119 9.27 -8.86 1.64
N TRP A 120 10.08 -8.09 0.91
CA TRP A 120 9.60 -7.26 -0.19
C TRP A 120 9.93 -7.86 -1.56
N HIS A 121 8.91 -8.01 -2.39
CA HIS A 121 9.01 -8.53 -3.75
C HIS A 121 8.66 -7.45 -4.76
N PHE A 122 9.61 -7.09 -5.59
CA PHE A 122 9.37 -6.19 -6.72
C PHE A 122 8.95 -7.01 -7.94
N ILE A 123 7.90 -6.53 -8.63
CA ILE A 123 7.46 -7.14 -9.87
C ILE A 123 8.43 -6.77 -10.98
N PRO A 124 8.89 -7.74 -11.78
CA PRO A 124 9.72 -7.44 -12.93
C PRO A 124 8.99 -6.48 -13.89
N PRO A 125 9.69 -5.50 -14.47
CA PRO A 125 9.17 -4.72 -15.58
C PRO A 125 8.65 -5.68 -16.67
N HIS A 126 7.51 -5.41 -17.25
CA HIS A 126 6.87 -6.24 -18.30
C HIS A 126 6.27 -7.58 -17.84
N ALA A 127 5.95 -7.76 -16.58
CA ALA A 127 5.18 -8.91 -16.07
C ALA A 127 3.73 -8.52 -15.71
N PRO A 128 2.85 -8.22 -16.68
CA PRO A 128 1.51 -7.67 -16.43
C PRO A 128 0.62 -8.61 -15.62
N ASN A 129 0.89 -9.91 -15.65
CA ASN A 129 0.09 -10.92 -14.93
C ASN A 129 0.24 -10.85 -13.40
N PHE A 130 1.29 -10.23 -12.88
CA PHE A 130 1.51 -10.10 -11.44
C PHE A 130 0.75 -8.90 -10.84
N GLY A 131 0.59 -7.81 -11.60
CA GLY A 131 -0.07 -6.56 -11.17
C GLY A 131 -1.60 -6.58 -11.22
N GLY A 132 -2.20 -7.50 -11.96
CA GLY A 132 -3.64 -7.50 -12.27
C GLY A 132 -4.57 -7.49 -11.06
N LEU A 133 -4.11 -7.95 -9.88
CA LEU A 133 -4.93 -7.97 -8.67
C LEU A 133 -5.12 -6.56 -8.09
N TRP A 134 -4.05 -5.81 -7.91
CA TRP A 134 -4.14 -4.43 -7.39
C TRP A 134 -4.56 -3.45 -8.47
N GLU A 135 -4.23 -3.66 -9.75
CA GLU A 135 -4.78 -2.88 -10.85
C GLU A 135 -6.31 -2.93 -10.88
N ALA A 136 -6.89 -4.12 -10.72
CA ALA A 136 -8.33 -4.28 -10.57
C ALA A 136 -8.87 -3.56 -9.32
N GLY A 137 -8.16 -3.65 -8.20
CA GLY A 137 -8.49 -2.95 -6.96
C GLY A 137 -8.46 -1.44 -7.12
N ILE A 138 -7.44 -0.89 -7.78
CA ILE A 138 -7.34 0.54 -8.09
C ILE A 138 -8.47 0.99 -8.99
N LYS A 139 -8.77 0.24 -10.05
CA LYS A 139 -9.87 0.54 -10.98
C LYS A 139 -11.20 0.58 -10.24
N ALA A 140 -11.48 -0.41 -9.41
CA ALA A 140 -12.70 -0.45 -8.60
C ALA A 140 -12.74 0.72 -7.59
N THR A 141 -11.65 1.01 -6.90
CA THR A 141 -11.56 2.13 -5.95
C THR A 141 -11.81 3.46 -6.65
N LYS A 142 -11.16 3.74 -7.77
CA LYS A 142 -11.39 4.97 -8.55
C LYS A 142 -12.83 5.09 -9.02
N PHE A 143 -13.42 4.00 -9.49
CA PHE A 143 -14.80 3.97 -9.96
C PHE A 143 -15.78 4.33 -8.83
N HIS A 144 -15.67 3.69 -7.67
CA HIS A 144 -16.55 3.96 -6.55
C HIS A 144 -16.30 5.33 -5.94
N LEU A 145 -15.04 5.72 -5.78
CA LEU A 145 -14.68 7.04 -5.25
C LEU A 145 -15.28 8.17 -6.10
N LYS A 146 -15.14 8.10 -7.44
CA LYS A 146 -15.70 9.09 -8.35
C LYS A 146 -17.24 9.15 -8.26
N ARG A 147 -17.91 8.04 -8.06
CA ARG A 147 -19.37 8.00 -7.92
C ARG A 147 -19.88 8.57 -6.61
N VAL A 148 -19.12 8.40 -5.52
CA VAL A 148 -19.51 8.86 -4.17
C VAL A 148 -19.13 10.33 -3.98
N ILE A 149 -17.94 10.73 -4.41
CA ILE A 149 -17.41 12.07 -4.19
C ILE A 149 -17.88 13.04 -5.27
N GLY A 150 -18.08 12.57 -6.51
CA GLY A 150 -18.33 13.42 -7.66
C GLY A 150 -17.19 14.42 -7.87
N ASP A 151 -17.54 15.70 -8.02
CA ASP A 151 -16.58 16.80 -8.17
C ASP A 151 -16.23 17.48 -6.81
N SER A 152 -16.66 16.90 -5.70
CA SER A 152 -16.39 17.45 -4.37
C SER A 152 -14.92 17.30 -4.00
N THR A 153 -14.39 18.33 -3.33
CA THR A 153 -13.03 18.29 -2.78
C THR A 153 -13.08 17.69 -1.37
N LEU A 154 -12.29 16.68 -1.12
CA LEU A 154 -12.23 15.99 0.17
C LEU A 154 -11.42 16.78 1.20
N THR A 155 -11.70 16.53 2.48
CA THR A 155 -10.85 16.88 3.62
C THR A 155 -10.33 15.57 4.25
N TYR A 156 -9.31 15.66 5.09
CA TYR A 156 -8.82 14.49 5.86
C TYR A 156 -9.76 14.08 7.01
N GLU A 157 -10.74 14.90 7.36
CA GLU A 157 -11.73 14.65 8.41
C GLU A 157 -13.03 14.12 7.85
#